data_c80d123595a1f20677a81030b59ed6e5
#
_entry.id   c80d123595a1f20677a81030b59ed6e5
#
_cell.length_a   1.000
_cell.length_b   1.000
_cell.length_c   1.000
_cell.angle_alpha   90.00
_cell.angle_beta   90.00
_cell.angle_gamma   90.00
#
_symmetry.space_group_name_H-M   'P 1'
#
loop_
_entity.id
_entity.type
_entity.pdbx_description
1 polymer ?
#
loop_
_entity_poly.entity_id
_entity_poly.type
_entity_poly.pdbx_seq_one_letter_code
_entity_poly.pdbx_strand_id
1 'polypeptide(L)'
;AYSQDKEYRLLTGLRWFPDEQPNDEVKSRVENKLNEVDWKVDYVFSHTCPLVYRPNRRNEECQEKIDLSTEEWMDEIAKKLDYSQWYFGHYHDNIQYMDAQLLYEEIKELGTPDTIQKVGRPRYRVGETVYFTFGKEDEKEGYGTVEWVDDYGTLGQEKEVSYDIVGIQCDLPGE
;
A
#
# COMPACT_ATOMS: atom_id res chain seq x y z
N ALA A 1 5.65 -6.32 -13.34
CA ALA A 1 4.36 -6.69 -12.75
C ALA A 1 3.70 -7.78 -13.58
N TYR A 2 3.04 -8.70 -12.93
CA TYR A 2 2.39 -9.82 -13.61
C TYR A 2 1.13 -9.34 -14.36
N SER A 3 1.06 -9.66 -15.64
CA SER A 3 -0.10 -9.32 -16.45
C SER A 3 -1.22 -10.34 -16.23
N GLN A 4 -2.41 -9.87 -15.82
CA GLN A 4 -3.61 -10.71 -15.66
C GLN A 4 -4.02 -11.41 -16.95
N ASP A 5 -3.59 -10.88 -18.08
CA ASP A 5 -3.91 -11.39 -19.42
C ASP A 5 -2.82 -12.31 -20.00
N LYS A 6 -1.91 -12.84 -19.15
CA LYS A 6 -0.82 -13.75 -19.57
C LYS A 6 -1.32 -14.90 -20.44
N GLU A 7 -2.31 -15.63 -19.95
CA GLU A 7 -2.85 -16.78 -20.68
C GLU A 7 -3.45 -16.36 -22.03
N TYR A 8 -4.20 -15.26 -22.04
CA TYR A 8 -4.75 -14.68 -23.25
C TYR A 8 -3.65 -14.27 -24.23
N ARG A 9 -2.60 -13.61 -23.77
CA ARG A 9 -1.46 -13.20 -24.61
C ARG A 9 -0.74 -14.40 -25.20
N LEU A 10 -0.47 -15.41 -24.39
CA LEU A 10 0.19 -16.65 -24.88
C LEU A 10 -0.68 -17.38 -25.91
N LEU A 11 -1.99 -17.47 -25.71
CA LEU A 11 -2.92 -18.12 -26.64
C LEU A 11 -3.08 -17.35 -27.96
N THR A 12 -3.03 -16.03 -27.91
CA THR A 12 -3.22 -15.16 -29.09
C THR A 12 -1.91 -14.78 -29.77
N GLY A 13 -0.75 -15.25 -29.28
CA GLY A 13 0.57 -14.92 -29.81
C GLY A 13 1.02 -13.49 -29.52
N LEU A 14 0.39 -12.80 -28.57
CA LEU A 14 0.83 -11.50 -28.09
C LEU A 14 2.07 -11.66 -27.21
N ARG A 15 2.89 -10.61 -27.17
CA ARG A 15 4.13 -10.63 -26.38
C ARG A 15 3.81 -10.64 -24.89
N TRP A 16 4.48 -11.53 -24.17
CA TRP A 16 4.54 -11.60 -22.73
C TRP A 16 5.98 -11.91 -22.32
N PHE A 17 6.48 -11.24 -21.31
CA PHE A 17 7.87 -11.32 -20.89
C PHE A 17 7.96 -11.79 -19.43
N PRO A 18 8.59 -12.94 -19.16
CA PRO A 18 8.77 -13.44 -17.79
C PRO A 18 9.66 -12.54 -16.94
N ASP A 19 10.55 -11.77 -17.58
CA ASP A 19 11.52 -10.88 -16.90
C ASP A 19 10.88 -9.56 -16.40
N GLU A 20 9.58 -9.36 -16.59
CA GLU A 20 8.86 -8.24 -15.98
C GLU A 20 8.78 -8.34 -14.45
N GLN A 21 8.89 -9.57 -13.90
CA GLN A 21 9.03 -9.78 -12.47
C GLN A 21 10.51 -9.73 -12.07
N PRO A 22 10.88 -8.92 -11.05
CA PRO A 22 12.25 -8.85 -10.59
C PRO A 22 12.68 -10.16 -9.94
N ASN A 23 13.81 -10.69 -10.39
CA ASN A 23 14.44 -11.84 -9.76
C ASN A 23 15.17 -11.42 -8.48
N ASP A 24 15.67 -12.41 -7.71
CA ASP A 24 16.33 -12.17 -6.43
C ASP A 24 17.59 -11.30 -6.56
N GLU A 25 18.30 -11.38 -7.68
CA GLU A 25 19.48 -10.54 -7.93
C GLU A 25 19.07 -9.05 -8.07
N VAL A 26 17.98 -8.78 -8.80
CA VAL A 26 17.45 -7.42 -8.94
C VAL A 26 16.94 -6.91 -7.60
N LYS A 27 16.20 -7.72 -6.85
CA LYS A 27 15.70 -7.35 -5.52
C LYS A 27 16.84 -7.01 -4.57
N SER A 28 17.85 -7.88 -4.49
CA SER A 28 19.03 -7.67 -3.64
C SER A 28 19.82 -6.41 -4.04
N ARG A 29 19.94 -6.14 -5.33
CA ARG A 29 20.61 -4.93 -5.82
C ARG A 29 19.85 -3.66 -5.40
N VAL A 30 18.53 -3.65 -5.49
CA VAL A 30 17.71 -2.52 -5.05
C VAL A 30 17.85 -2.31 -3.55
N GLU A 31 17.71 -3.36 -2.75
CA GLU A 31 17.83 -3.28 -1.28
C GLU A 31 19.21 -2.81 -0.84
N ASN A 32 20.27 -3.25 -1.51
CA ASN A 32 21.64 -2.76 -1.26
C ASN A 32 21.75 -1.25 -1.54
N LYS A 33 21.12 -0.77 -2.61
CA LYS A 33 21.10 0.67 -2.91
C LYS A 33 20.28 1.47 -1.89
N LEU A 34 19.18 0.93 -1.40
CA LEU A 34 18.42 1.56 -0.33
C LEU A 34 19.21 1.60 0.99
N ASN A 35 20.00 0.56 1.29
CA ASN A 35 20.91 0.57 2.42
C ASN A 35 21.98 1.68 2.31
N GLU A 36 22.51 1.96 1.11
CA GLU A 36 23.49 3.02 0.89
C GLU A 36 22.95 4.42 1.23
N VAL A 37 21.65 4.62 1.21
CA VAL A 37 20.96 5.89 1.53
C VAL A 37 20.17 5.82 2.83
N ASP A 38 20.50 4.86 3.71
CA ASP A 38 19.84 4.68 5.00
C ASP A 38 18.30 4.55 4.89
N TRP A 39 17.82 3.94 3.80
CA TRP A 39 16.39 3.77 3.50
C TRP A 39 15.60 5.09 3.47
N LYS A 40 16.21 6.17 2.97
CA LYS A 40 15.57 7.49 2.86
C LYS A 40 15.65 8.00 1.44
N VAL A 41 14.49 8.36 0.89
CA VAL A 41 14.35 8.98 -0.42
C VAL A 41 13.21 9.99 -0.39
N ASP A 42 13.23 10.97 -1.27
CA ASP A 42 12.12 11.91 -1.37
C ASP A 42 10.94 11.30 -2.14
N TYR A 43 11.24 10.65 -3.26
CA TYR A 43 10.23 10.11 -4.17
C TYR A 43 10.57 8.69 -4.61
N VAL A 44 9.52 7.88 -4.75
CA VAL A 44 9.62 6.56 -5.36
C VAL A 44 8.82 6.54 -6.66
N PHE A 45 9.40 5.97 -7.70
CA PHE A 45 8.73 5.73 -8.97
C PHE A 45 8.82 4.25 -9.31
N SER A 46 7.69 3.62 -9.54
CA SER A 46 7.62 2.21 -9.89
C SER A 46 6.55 1.94 -10.93
N HIS A 47 6.63 0.81 -11.62
CA HIS A 47 5.59 0.43 -12.56
C HIS A 47 4.30 0.02 -11.83
N THR A 48 4.42 -0.89 -10.86
CA THR A 48 3.34 -1.29 -9.95
C THR A 48 3.58 -0.72 -8.54
N CYS A 49 2.83 -1.10 -7.54
CA CYS A 49 2.84 -0.52 -6.21
C CYS A 49 2.93 -1.59 -5.10
N PRO A 50 3.25 -1.20 -3.86
CA PRO A 50 2.96 -2.00 -2.67
C PRO A 50 1.49 -2.44 -2.62
N LEU A 51 1.22 -3.60 -2.05
CA LEU A 51 -0.15 -4.16 -1.95
C LEU A 51 -1.15 -3.18 -1.32
N VAL A 52 -0.71 -2.40 -0.35
CA VAL A 52 -1.55 -1.41 0.36
C VAL A 52 -2.14 -0.34 -0.57
N TYR A 53 -1.50 -0.03 -1.70
CA TYR A 53 -1.99 0.93 -2.69
C TYR A 53 -2.66 0.30 -3.90
N ARG A 54 -2.77 -1.03 -3.91
CA ARG A 54 -3.38 -1.74 -5.02
C ARG A 54 -4.87 -1.38 -5.11
N PRO A 55 -5.35 -0.86 -6.26
CA PRO A 55 -6.76 -0.54 -6.42
C PRO A 55 -7.63 -1.78 -6.24
N ASN A 56 -8.68 -1.67 -5.42
CA ASN A 56 -9.68 -2.72 -5.26
C ASN A 56 -10.49 -2.86 -6.55
N ARG A 57 -10.14 -3.80 -7.39
CA ARG A 57 -10.96 -4.19 -8.54
C ARG A 57 -12.00 -5.20 -8.08
N ARG A 58 -13.27 -4.84 -8.21
CA ARG A 58 -14.44 -5.60 -7.72
C ARG A 58 -14.66 -7.01 -8.32
N ASN A 59 -13.73 -7.53 -9.11
CA ASN A 59 -13.82 -8.87 -9.70
C ASN A 59 -12.77 -9.78 -9.07
N GLU A 60 -13.03 -10.20 -7.85
CA GLU A 60 -12.13 -11.06 -7.05
C GLU A 60 -11.99 -12.48 -7.62
N GLU A 61 -12.92 -12.95 -8.45
CA GLU A 61 -12.91 -14.33 -8.98
C GLU A 61 -11.68 -14.68 -9.84
N CYS A 62 -10.92 -13.67 -10.31
CA CYS A 62 -9.69 -13.88 -11.07
C CYS A 62 -8.39 -13.70 -10.25
N GLN A 63 -8.47 -13.39 -8.97
CA GLN A 63 -7.28 -13.03 -8.16
C GLN A 63 -6.42 -14.23 -7.79
N GLU A 64 -6.98 -15.44 -7.71
CA GLU A 64 -6.24 -16.66 -7.31
C GLU A 64 -5.09 -17.05 -8.25
N LYS A 65 -5.01 -16.43 -9.44
CA LYS A 65 -4.01 -16.76 -10.47
C LYS A 65 -2.95 -15.68 -10.72
N ILE A 66 -2.97 -14.61 -9.96
CA ILE A 66 -2.05 -13.49 -10.16
C ILE A 66 -0.83 -13.66 -9.27
N ASP A 67 0.35 -13.61 -9.88
CA ASP A 67 1.60 -13.56 -9.15
C ASP A 67 1.81 -12.13 -8.58
N LEU A 68 1.67 -11.98 -7.29
CA LEU A 68 1.81 -10.72 -6.55
C LEU A 68 3.19 -10.57 -5.89
N SER A 69 4.15 -11.43 -6.22
CA SER A 69 5.46 -11.47 -5.58
C SER A 69 6.25 -10.16 -5.68
N THR A 70 5.99 -9.35 -6.69
CA THR A 70 6.59 -8.01 -6.82
C THR A 70 5.94 -7.02 -5.86
N GLU A 71 4.62 -7.00 -5.81
CA GLU A 71 3.83 -6.13 -4.94
C GLU A 71 4.07 -6.45 -3.46
N GLU A 72 4.16 -7.74 -3.12
CA GLU A 72 4.53 -8.22 -1.78
C GLU A 72 5.93 -7.75 -1.37
N TRP A 73 6.91 -7.89 -2.27
CA TRP A 73 8.25 -7.38 -2.03
C TRP A 73 8.28 -5.85 -1.90
N MET A 74 7.55 -5.12 -2.73
CA MET A 74 7.42 -3.67 -2.60
C MET A 74 6.78 -3.26 -1.27
N ASP A 75 5.87 -4.07 -0.76
CA ASP A 75 5.25 -3.87 0.55
C ASP A 75 6.29 -3.97 1.68
N GLU A 76 7.20 -4.94 1.61
CA GLU A 76 8.32 -5.05 2.55
C GLU A 76 9.30 -3.87 2.44
N ILE A 77 9.52 -3.35 1.23
CA ILE A 77 10.30 -2.12 1.04
C ILE A 77 9.59 -0.93 1.69
N ALA A 78 8.30 -0.74 1.40
CA ALA A 78 7.53 0.39 1.92
C ALA A 78 7.46 0.43 3.45
N LYS A 79 7.52 -0.73 4.12
CA LYS A 79 7.61 -0.83 5.59
C LYS A 79 8.86 -0.18 6.18
N LYS A 80 9.95 -0.18 5.44
CA LYS A 80 11.27 0.27 5.92
C LYS A 80 11.64 1.65 5.36
N LEU A 81 11.16 1.96 4.16
CA LEU A 81 11.57 3.12 3.39
C LEU A 81 10.93 4.40 3.96
N ASP A 82 11.74 5.41 4.17
CA ASP A 82 11.32 6.78 4.50
C ASP A 82 11.19 7.57 3.20
N TYR A 83 9.97 7.88 2.77
CA TYR A 83 9.69 8.60 1.52
C TYR A 83 8.54 9.59 1.71
N SER A 84 8.52 10.63 0.87
CA SER A 84 7.44 11.61 0.88
C SER A 84 6.28 11.20 -0.02
N GLN A 85 6.57 10.63 -1.20
CA GLN A 85 5.53 10.26 -2.16
C GLN A 85 5.98 9.09 -3.03
N TRP A 86 5.05 8.15 -3.25
CA TRP A 86 5.21 7.02 -4.15
C TRP A 86 4.33 7.18 -5.40
N TYR A 87 4.94 7.27 -6.58
CA TYR A 87 4.23 7.35 -7.86
C TYR A 87 4.30 6.00 -8.58
N PHE A 88 3.16 5.55 -9.10
CA PHE A 88 3.08 4.29 -9.82
C PHE A 88 2.04 4.34 -10.94
N GLY A 89 2.08 3.35 -11.86
CA GLY A 89 1.14 3.19 -12.97
C GLY A 89 0.47 1.82 -12.95
N HIS A 90 0.53 1.09 -14.07
CA HIS A 90 0.06 -0.27 -14.26
C HIS A 90 -1.47 -0.44 -14.31
N TYR A 91 -2.22 0.20 -13.45
CA TYR A 91 -3.66 -0.06 -13.27
C TYR A 91 -4.56 0.78 -14.18
N HIS A 92 -4.00 1.65 -15.02
CA HIS A 92 -4.70 2.49 -15.98
C HIS A 92 -5.82 3.31 -15.34
N ASP A 93 -5.50 3.98 -14.24
CA ASP A 93 -6.40 4.84 -13.49
C ASP A 93 -5.62 6.00 -12.87
N ASN A 94 -6.32 7.03 -12.41
CA ASN A 94 -5.77 8.16 -11.70
C ASN A 94 -6.37 8.19 -10.29
N ILE A 95 -5.61 7.74 -9.29
CA ILE A 95 -6.06 7.68 -7.91
C ILE A 95 -5.02 8.33 -7.01
N GLN A 96 -5.45 9.28 -6.20
CA GLN A 96 -4.65 9.88 -5.16
C GLN A 96 -4.83 9.09 -3.87
N TYR A 97 -3.71 8.63 -3.31
CA TYR A 97 -3.60 8.14 -1.94
C TYR A 97 -2.89 9.21 -1.10
N MET A 98 -2.77 9.01 0.18
CA MET A 98 -2.13 9.99 1.07
C MET A 98 -0.64 10.22 0.72
N ASP A 99 0.11 9.14 0.60
CA ASP A 99 1.57 9.15 0.32
C ASP A 99 1.92 8.41 -0.97
N ALA A 100 0.91 8.10 -1.78
CA ALA A 100 1.11 7.49 -3.08
C ALA A 100 0.15 8.06 -4.12
N GLN A 101 0.50 7.90 -5.39
CA GLN A 101 -0.34 8.31 -6.49
C GLN A 101 -0.24 7.35 -7.66
N LEU A 102 -1.38 6.81 -8.07
CA LEU A 102 -1.55 6.12 -9.32
C LEU A 102 -1.76 7.13 -10.44
N LEU A 103 -0.94 7.03 -11.48
CA LEU A 103 -0.99 7.91 -12.65
C LEU A 103 -1.21 7.10 -13.93
N TYR A 104 -2.09 7.59 -14.78
CA TYR A 104 -2.35 7.02 -16.11
C TYR A 104 -2.25 8.05 -17.22
N GLU A 105 -3.22 8.94 -17.36
CA GLU A 105 -3.27 9.95 -18.43
C GLU A 105 -3.02 11.38 -17.91
N GLU A 106 -2.50 11.50 -16.69
CA GLU A 106 -2.19 12.78 -16.08
C GLU A 106 -0.69 13.07 -16.10
N ILE A 107 -0.37 14.36 -16.30
CA ILE A 107 0.96 14.91 -16.06
C ILE A 107 0.85 15.76 -14.81
N LYS A 108 1.65 15.41 -13.80
CA LYS A 108 1.72 16.19 -12.56
C LYS A 108 3.11 16.77 -12.39
N GLU A 109 3.16 17.99 -11.93
CA GLU A 109 4.41 18.59 -11.46
C GLU A 109 4.84 17.83 -10.21
N LEU A 110 6.12 17.44 -10.16
CA LEU A 110 6.76 16.99 -8.94
C LEU A 110 6.79 18.16 -7.98
N GLY A 111 5.70 18.31 -7.25
CA GLY A 111 5.60 19.38 -6.26
C GLY A 111 6.50 19.06 -5.08
N THR A 112 7.04 20.10 -4.47
CA THR A 112 7.23 20.07 -3.03
C THR A 112 5.91 19.54 -2.45
N PRO A 113 5.94 18.50 -1.59
CA PRO A 113 4.72 18.02 -0.97
C PRO A 113 3.96 19.24 -0.50
N ASP A 114 2.77 19.44 -1.03
CA ASP A 114 1.90 20.46 -0.51
C ASP A 114 1.89 20.28 0.99
N THR A 115 1.96 21.33 1.71
CA THR A 115 2.14 21.54 3.13
C THR A 115 1.35 20.64 4.11
N ILE A 116 0.82 19.55 3.64
CA ILE A 116 0.20 18.51 4.46
C ILE A 116 1.33 17.61 4.99
N GLN A 117 1.90 18.02 6.10
CA GLN A 117 2.89 17.20 6.80
C GLN A 117 2.18 16.02 7.46
N LYS A 118 2.74 14.82 7.27
CA LYS A 118 2.28 13.65 8.04
C LYS A 118 2.43 13.95 9.54
N VAL A 119 1.41 13.67 10.31
CA VAL A 119 1.43 13.82 11.76
C VAL A 119 2.19 12.68 12.45
N GLY A 120 2.46 11.59 11.71
CA GLY A 120 3.25 10.47 12.21
C GLY A 120 3.33 9.33 11.20
N ARG A 121 4.04 8.27 11.58
CA ARG A 121 4.03 7.01 10.83
C ARG A 121 2.94 6.10 11.36
N PRO A 122 2.10 5.52 10.49
CA PRO A 122 1.14 4.52 10.90
C PRO A 122 1.83 3.31 11.54
N ARG A 123 1.30 2.89 12.67
CA ARG A 123 1.70 1.63 13.32
C ARG A 123 1.06 0.42 12.65
N TYR A 124 -0.15 0.63 12.12
CA TYR A 124 -0.97 -0.41 11.49
C TYR A 124 -1.34 0.02 10.07
N ARG A 125 -1.67 -0.94 9.22
CA ARG A 125 -2.02 -0.74 7.81
C ARG A 125 -3.45 -1.19 7.54
N VAL A 126 -4.01 -0.66 6.47
CA VAL A 126 -5.30 -1.13 5.96
C VAL A 126 -5.25 -2.64 5.72
N GLY A 127 -6.25 -3.36 6.21
CA GLY A 127 -6.35 -4.81 6.16
C GLY A 127 -5.72 -5.56 7.34
N GLU A 128 -4.94 -4.90 8.20
CA GLU A 128 -4.41 -5.54 9.40
C GLU A 128 -5.50 -5.69 10.47
N THR A 129 -5.49 -6.83 11.14
CA THR A 129 -6.33 -7.06 12.32
C THR A 129 -5.59 -6.52 13.55
N VAL A 130 -6.24 -5.64 14.27
CA VAL A 130 -5.69 -5.00 15.46
C VAL A 130 -6.54 -5.31 16.69
N TYR A 131 -5.87 -5.40 17.81
CA TYR A 131 -6.48 -5.45 19.12
C TYR A 131 -6.42 -4.05 19.73
N PHE A 132 -7.54 -3.57 20.27
CA PHE A 132 -7.62 -2.22 20.80
C PHE A 132 -8.62 -2.13 21.94
N THR A 133 -8.49 -1.08 22.74
CA THR A 133 -9.45 -0.73 23.80
C THR A 133 -10.32 0.44 23.33
N PHE A 134 -11.57 0.46 23.73
CA PHE A 134 -12.52 1.52 23.39
C PHE A 134 -13.54 1.75 24.52
N GLY A 135 -14.21 2.90 24.47
CA GLY A 135 -15.14 3.33 25.51
C GLY A 135 -14.51 4.36 26.45
N LYS A 136 -15.32 5.30 26.94
CA LYS A 136 -14.85 6.38 27.82
C LYS A 136 -15.02 6.08 29.30
N GLU A 137 -16.07 5.36 29.67
CA GLU A 137 -16.41 5.06 31.07
C GLU A 137 -16.23 3.57 31.36
N ASP A 138 -16.63 2.70 30.42
CA ASP A 138 -16.39 1.27 30.49
C ASP A 138 -15.40 0.89 29.40
N GLU A 139 -14.16 0.67 29.77
CA GLU A 139 -13.11 0.27 28.85
C GLU A 139 -13.39 -1.16 28.37
N LYS A 140 -13.62 -1.30 27.09
CA LYS A 140 -13.86 -2.58 26.40
C LYS A 140 -12.69 -2.90 25.51
N GLU A 141 -12.48 -4.16 25.31
CA GLU A 141 -11.44 -4.65 24.43
C GLU A 141 -12.08 -5.33 23.22
N GLY A 142 -11.42 -5.28 22.07
CA GLY A 142 -11.93 -5.89 20.86
C GLY A 142 -10.88 -6.02 19.75
N TYR A 143 -11.25 -6.79 18.77
CA TYR A 143 -10.49 -6.94 17.53
C TYR A 143 -11.26 -6.37 16.37
N GLY A 144 -10.57 -5.76 15.44
CA GLY A 144 -11.15 -5.26 14.21
C GLY A 144 -10.09 -5.15 13.12
N THR A 145 -10.56 -4.95 11.91
CA THR A 145 -9.69 -4.73 10.75
C THR A 145 -9.57 -3.25 10.46
N VAL A 146 -8.36 -2.77 10.27
CA VAL A 146 -8.10 -1.39 9.85
C VAL A 146 -8.65 -1.20 8.46
N GLU A 147 -9.62 -0.32 8.28
CA GLU A 147 -10.21 0.03 6.99
C GLU A 147 -9.57 1.30 6.41
N TRP A 148 -9.20 2.23 7.26
CA TRP A 148 -8.60 3.48 6.88
C TRP A 148 -7.50 3.90 7.86
N VAL A 149 -6.48 4.59 7.34
CA VAL A 149 -5.40 5.19 8.12
C VAL A 149 -5.32 6.67 7.76
N ASP A 150 -5.44 7.54 8.75
CA ASP A 150 -5.22 8.98 8.62
C ASP A 150 -3.88 9.35 9.28
N ASP A 151 -2.82 9.46 8.50
CA ASP A 151 -1.51 9.89 8.95
C ASP A 151 -1.23 11.39 8.68
N TYR A 152 -2.25 12.11 8.21
CA TYR A 152 -2.22 13.56 7.99
C TYR A 152 -3.06 14.37 8.99
N GLY A 153 -3.81 13.71 9.87
CA GLY A 153 -4.64 14.37 10.86
C GLY A 153 -5.89 15.03 10.30
N THR A 154 -6.44 14.49 9.19
CA THR A 154 -7.61 15.08 8.49
C THR A 154 -8.94 14.76 9.16
N LEU A 155 -9.00 13.72 9.99
CA LEU A 155 -10.21 13.25 10.67
C LEU A 155 -10.38 13.83 12.08
N GLY A 156 -9.79 14.99 12.37
CA GLY A 156 -9.96 15.69 13.66
C GLY A 156 -8.96 15.30 14.76
N GLN A 157 -7.97 14.50 14.43
CA GLN A 157 -6.83 14.13 15.28
C GLN A 157 -5.57 14.85 14.77
N GLU A 158 -5.57 16.16 14.76
CA GLU A 158 -4.59 17.01 14.04
C GLU A 158 -3.10 16.78 14.37
N LYS A 159 -2.78 15.93 15.32
CA LYS A 159 -1.39 15.69 15.76
C LYS A 159 -0.99 14.22 15.85
N GLU A 160 -1.90 13.31 15.59
CA GLU A 160 -1.66 11.88 15.75
C GLU A 160 -2.26 11.10 14.58
N VAL A 161 -1.63 9.99 14.26
CA VAL A 161 -2.17 9.03 13.29
C VAL A 161 -3.43 8.40 13.87
N SER A 162 -4.52 8.43 13.12
CA SER A 162 -5.78 7.79 13.50
C SER A 162 -6.18 6.68 12.53
N TYR A 163 -7.10 5.83 12.96
CA TYR A 163 -7.50 4.62 12.24
C TYR A 163 -9.00 4.44 12.31
N ASP A 164 -9.61 4.13 11.16
CA ASP A 164 -10.95 3.58 11.13
C ASP A 164 -10.86 2.05 11.18
N ILE A 165 -11.57 1.46 12.14
CA ILE A 165 -11.55 0.03 12.41
C ILE A 165 -12.98 -0.51 12.27
N VAL A 166 -13.15 -1.55 11.46
CA VAL A 166 -14.44 -2.20 11.20
C VAL A 166 -14.44 -3.66 11.65
N GLY A 167 -15.62 -4.24 11.76
CA GLY A 167 -15.78 -5.64 12.11
C GLY A 167 -15.36 -5.98 13.54
N ILE A 168 -15.66 -5.08 14.48
CA ILE A 168 -15.29 -5.24 15.88
C ILE A 168 -15.90 -6.53 16.46
N GLN A 169 -15.04 -7.46 16.86
CA GLN A 169 -15.40 -8.59 17.72
C GLN A 169 -15.02 -8.24 19.15
N CYS A 170 -16.01 -8.01 19.99
CA CYS A 170 -15.78 -7.87 21.41
C CYS A 170 -15.82 -9.26 22.05
N ASP A 171 -14.83 -9.59 22.85
CA ASP A 171 -14.96 -10.70 23.78
C ASP A 171 -16.01 -10.28 24.82
N LEU A 172 -17.23 -10.74 24.63
CA LEU A 172 -18.22 -10.70 25.70
C LEU A 172 -17.67 -11.59 26.81
N PRO A 173 -17.63 -11.14 28.07
CA PRO A 173 -17.31 -12.03 29.18
C PRO A 173 -18.31 -13.18 29.11
N GLY A 174 -17.77 -14.39 29.00
CA GLY A 174 -18.56 -15.61 28.80
C GLY A 174 -19.67 -15.73 29.82
N GLU A 175 -20.84 -16.13 29.31
CA GLU A 175 -21.88 -16.74 30.14
C GLU A 175 -21.40 -18.10 30.67
#